data_3a61c7825cf062faddb5983ea39420e5
#
_entry.id   3a61c7825cf062faddb5983ea39420e5
#
_cell.length_a   1.000
_cell.length_b   1.000
_cell.length_c   1.000
_cell.angle_alpha   90.00
_cell.angle_beta   90.00
_cell.angle_gamma   90.00
#
_symmetry.space_group_name_H-M   'P 1'
#
loop_
_entity.id
_entity.type
_entity.pdbx_description
1 polymer ?
#
loop_
_entity_poly.entity_id
_entity_poly.type
_entity_poly.pdbx_seq_one_letter_code
_entity_poly.pdbx_strand_id
1 'polypeptide(L)'
;EQIAAEQNIQIEWEKKEIIHRNLIGSPGYVKRVMMNILSNAVKYNRANGHIYISCMEIPSEQPEMTTMEFVCRDTGIGMTEEFQKCVFEPFAQEHTGSRTKFAGTGLGMPIAKKLIETMGGTITFESENGAGTTFVIRIPFKIDLNSDKREEKKDVSDGKSIKGMHILR
;
A
#
# COMPACT_ATOMS: atom_id res chain seq x y z
N GLU A 1 -7.60 12.40 -1.66
CA GLU A 1 -8.23 13.07 -0.48
C GLU A 1 -9.52 13.80 -0.87
N GLN A 2 -9.51 14.63 -1.94
CA GLN A 2 -10.67 15.46 -2.31
C GLN A 2 -11.92 14.62 -2.66
N ILE A 3 -11.81 13.58 -3.49
CA ILE A 3 -12.92 12.69 -3.87
C ILE A 3 -13.46 11.90 -2.65
N ALA A 4 -12.58 11.45 -1.77
CA ALA A 4 -12.99 10.75 -0.55
C ALA A 4 -13.78 11.67 0.40
N ALA A 5 -13.40 12.94 0.50
CA ALA A 5 -14.11 13.94 1.30
C ALA A 5 -15.49 14.28 0.69
N GLU A 6 -15.60 14.44 -0.63
CA GLU A 6 -16.86 14.72 -1.32
C GLU A 6 -17.88 13.56 -1.20
N GLN A 7 -17.38 12.31 -1.14
CA GLN A 7 -18.23 11.12 -1.00
C GLN A 7 -18.40 10.67 0.45
N ASN A 8 -17.80 11.37 1.43
CA ASN A 8 -17.81 11.02 2.85
C ASN A 8 -17.32 9.58 3.12
N ILE A 9 -16.25 9.16 2.44
CA ILE A 9 -15.66 7.82 2.59
C ILE A 9 -14.82 7.80 3.86
N GLN A 10 -15.07 6.82 4.71
CA GLN A 10 -14.29 6.58 5.93
C GLN A 10 -13.12 5.66 5.63
N ILE A 11 -11.91 6.08 6.01
CA ILE A 11 -10.69 5.29 5.84
C ILE A 11 -10.20 4.88 7.22
N GLU A 12 -10.14 3.58 7.46
CA GLU A 12 -9.74 2.99 8.72
C GLU A 12 -8.41 2.24 8.55
N TRP A 13 -7.47 2.56 9.43
CA TRP A 13 -6.17 1.88 9.46
C TRP A 13 -6.12 0.92 10.64
N GLU A 14 -6.04 -0.39 10.35
CA GLU A 14 -5.80 -1.42 11.35
C GLU A 14 -4.29 -1.61 11.53
N LYS A 15 -3.77 -1.17 12.66
CA LYS A 15 -2.36 -1.38 13.01
C LYS A 15 -2.15 -2.81 13.48
N LYS A 16 -1.38 -3.59 12.71
CA LYS A 16 -0.91 -4.93 13.11
C LYS A 16 0.55 -4.88 13.54
N GLU A 17 1.03 -5.96 14.14
CA GLU A 17 2.40 -6.04 14.60
C GLU A 17 3.37 -6.08 13.42
N ILE A 18 4.38 -5.20 13.47
CA ILE A 18 5.51 -5.14 12.54
C ILE A 18 6.77 -5.23 13.38
N ILE A 19 7.53 -6.30 13.23
CA ILE A 19 8.73 -6.61 14.00
C ILE A 19 9.93 -5.81 13.45
N HIS A 20 10.14 -5.88 12.12
CA HIS A 20 11.26 -5.24 11.46
C HIS A 20 10.86 -3.90 10.84
N ARG A 21 11.41 -2.82 11.39
CA ARG A 21 11.11 -1.46 10.92
C ARG A 21 11.94 -1.01 9.73
N ASN A 22 13.13 -1.59 9.58
CA ASN A 22 14.11 -1.19 8.58
C ASN A 22 14.24 -2.31 7.53
N LEU A 23 13.69 -2.06 6.35
CA LEU A 23 13.64 -3.01 5.25
C LEU A 23 14.35 -2.44 4.02
N ILE A 24 15.04 -3.30 3.27
CA ILE A 24 15.70 -2.94 2.02
C ILE A 24 14.75 -3.24 0.86
N GLY A 25 14.42 -2.21 0.08
CA GLY A 25 13.52 -2.33 -1.05
C GLY A 25 13.37 -1.03 -1.82
N SER A 26 12.39 -0.95 -2.71
CA SER A 26 12.06 0.25 -3.47
C SER A 26 10.84 0.97 -2.87
N PRO A 27 11.02 2.01 -2.05
CA PRO A 27 9.89 2.74 -1.47
C PRO A 27 9.03 3.43 -2.54
N GLY A 28 9.63 3.81 -3.68
CA GLY A 28 8.90 4.38 -4.81
C GLY A 28 7.95 3.39 -5.46
N TYR A 29 8.34 2.13 -5.60
CA TYR A 29 7.48 1.08 -6.15
C TYR A 29 6.33 0.76 -5.19
N VAL A 30 6.63 0.57 -3.90
CA VAL A 30 5.61 0.33 -2.87
C VAL A 30 4.60 1.48 -2.85
N LYS A 31 5.06 2.73 -2.80
CA LYS A 31 4.20 3.92 -2.85
C LYS A 31 3.29 3.91 -4.08
N ARG A 32 3.82 3.61 -5.26
CA ARG A 32 3.05 3.60 -6.51
C ARG A 32 2.01 2.49 -6.54
N VAL A 33 2.34 1.31 -6.03
CA VAL A 33 1.40 0.20 -5.86
C VAL A 33 0.25 0.62 -4.94
N MET A 34 0.56 1.10 -3.73
CA MET A 34 -0.45 1.51 -2.76
C MET A 34 -1.34 2.63 -3.29
N MET A 35 -0.77 3.62 -3.98
CA MET A 35 -1.54 4.70 -4.60
C MET A 35 -2.52 4.19 -5.66
N ASN A 36 -2.14 3.21 -6.49
CA ASN A 36 -3.04 2.61 -7.47
C ASN A 36 -4.20 1.87 -6.81
N ILE A 37 -3.93 1.07 -5.78
CA ILE A 37 -4.96 0.32 -5.04
C ILE A 37 -5.91 1.28 -4.31
N LEU A 38 -5.37 2.22 -3.51
CA LEU A 38 -6.16 3.15 -2.72
C LEU A 38 -6.98 4.11 -3.58
N SER A 39 -6.41 4.60 -4.69
CA SER A 39 -7.17 5.45 -5.61
C SER A 39 -8.35 4.71 -6.24
N ASN A 40 -8.21 3.42 -6.54
CA ASN A 40 -9.33 2.60 -7.02
C ASN A 40 -10.37 2.37 -5.91
N ALA A 41 -9.94 2.04 -4.68
CA ALA A 41 -10.83 1.86 -3.54
C ALA A 41 -11.67 3.12 -3.24
N VAL A 42 -11.09 4.32 -3.40
CA VAL A 42 -11.82 5.59 -3.28
C VAL A 42 -12.72 5.83 -4.49
N LYS A 43 -12.18 5.67 -5.70
CA LYS A 43 -12.85 6.01 -6.97
C LYS A 43 -14.10 5.17 -7.20
N TYR A 44 -14.05 3.89 -6.85
CA TYR A 44 -15.14 2.94 -7.06
C TYR A 44 -15.93 2.63 -5.77
N ASN A 45 -15.77 3.47 -4.75
CA ASN A 45 -16.58 3.36 -3.53
C ASN A 45 -17.96 4.00 -3.71
N ARG A 46 -18.77 3.80 -2.71
CA ARG A 46 -20.10 4.42 -2.57
C ARG A 46 -20.01 5.62 -1.64
N ALA A 47 -20.99 6.52 -1.75
CA ALA A 47 -21.15 7.56 -0.74
C ALA A 47 -21.37 6.93 0.64
N ASN A 48 -20.68 7.48 1.64
CA ASN A 48 -20.64 6.96 3.02
C ASN A 48 -20.05 5.54 3.12
N GLY A 49 -19.21 5.12 2.16
CA GLY A 49 -18.53 3.83 2.18
C GLY A 49 -17.31 3.81 3.07
N HIS A 50 -16.70 2.62 3.21
CA HIS A 50 -15.53 2.41 4.05
C HIS A 50 -14.37 1.84 3.23
N ILE A 51 -13.14 2.13 3.66
CA ILE A 51 -11.91 1.52 3.20
C ILE A 51 -11.12 1.09 4.43
N TYR A 52 -10.87 -0.20 4.55
CA TYR A 52 -10.06 -0.79 5.61
C TYR A 52 -8.69 -1.12 5.07
N ILE A 53 -7.66 -0.63 5.74
CA ILE A 53 -6.27 -0.84 5.33
C ILE A 53 -5.56 -1.52 6.49
N SER A 54 -4.84 -2.59 6.21
CA SER A 54 -3.94 -3.19 7.18
C SER A 54 -2.59 -3.53 6.56
N CYS A 55 -1.57 -3.54 7.40
CA CYS A 55 -0.24 -4.01 7.04
C CYS A 55 0.28 -4.90 8.16
N MET A 56 0.69 -6.10 7.83
CA MET A 56 1.28 -7.05 8.77
C MET A 56 2.55 -7.65 8.23
N GLU A 57 3.38 -8.09 9.12
CA GLU A 57 4.59 -8.82 8.78
C GLU A 57 4.34 -10.33 8.89
N ILE A 58 4.74 -11.06 7.84
CA ILE A 58 4.75 -12.53 7.82
C ILE A 58 6.20 -12.97 7.91
N PRO A 59 6.61 -13.67 8.99
CA PRO A 59 7.96 -14.18 9.13
C PRO A 59 8.33 -15.11 7.96
N SER A 60 9.58 -15.03 7.52
CA SER A 60 10.15 -15.92 6.51
C SER A 60 10.99 -17.01 7.17
N GLU A 61 11.11 -18.18 6.53
CA GLU A 61 12.08 -19.21 6.93
C GLU A 61 13.53 -18.75 6.77
N GLN A 62 13.77 -17.75 5.93
CA GLN A 62 15.10 -17.14 5.74
C GLN A 62 15.30 -16.00 6.76
N PRO A 63 16.29 -16.07 7.66
CA PRO A 63 16.48 -15.09 8.75
C PRO A 63 16.70 -13.64 8.30
N GLU A 64 17.17 -13.44 7.06
CA GLU A 64 17.43 -12.11 6.49
C GLU A 64 16.25 -11.54 5.68
N MET A 65 15.16 -12.29 5.58
CA MET A 65 14.00 -11.93 4.77
C MET A 65 12.74 -11.88 5.61
N THR A 66 11.85 -11.02 5.22
CA THR A 66 10.48 -10.99 5.73
C THR A 66 9.51 -10.67 4.60
N THR A 67 8.23 -10.99 4.77
CA THR A 67 7.19 -10.65 3.81
C THR A 67 6.23 -9.66 4.45
N MET A 68 6.01 -8.53 3.80
CA MET A 68 4.97 -7.59 4.20
C MET A 68 3.69 -7.91 3.44
N GLU A 69 2.61 -8.13 4.18
CA GLU A 69 1.27 -8.29 3.64
C GLU A 69 0.49 -6.98 3.84
N PHE A 70 0.01 -6.42 2.73
CA PHE A 70 -0.88 -5.27 2.71
C PHE A 70 -2.26 -5.72 2.28
N VAL A 71 -3.27 -5.35 3.04
CA VAL A 71 -4.67 -5.61 2.70
C VAL A 71 -5.39 -4.29 2.54
N CYS A 72 -6.13 -4.16 1.45
CA CYS A 72 -7.03 -3.04 1.22
C CYS A 72 -8.41 -3.61 0.88
N ARG A 73 -9.39 -3.38 1.76
CA ARG A 73 -10.78 -3.79 1.58
C ARG A 73 -11.64 -2.54 1.47
N ASP A 74 -12.44 -2.46 0.43
CA ASP A 74 -13.45 -1.42 0.25
C ASP A 74 -14.87 -1.99 0.27
N THR A 75 -15.84 -1.15 0.57
CA THR A 75 -17.27 -1.46 0.50
C THR A 75 -17.92 -0.87 -0.75
N GLY A 76 -17.15 -0.75 -1.82
CA GLY A 76 -17.56 -0.13 -3.06
C GLY A 76 -18.51 -0.96 -3.90
N ILE A 77 -18.49 -0.68 -5.20
CA ILE A 77 -19.37 -1.33 -6.16
C ILE A 77 -18.92 -2.75 -6.54
N GLY A 78 -17.71 -3.17 -6.14
CA GLY A 78 -17.13 -4.45 -6.52
C GLY A 78 -16.88 -4.57 -8.03
N MET A 79 -16.68 -5.77 -8.53
CA MET A 79 -16.41 -6.08 -9.94
C MET A 79 -17.32 -7.21 -10.43
N THR A 80 -17.75 -7.14 -11.70
CA THR A 80 -18.45 -8.26 -12.36
C THR A 80 -17.49 -9.42 -12.61
N GLU A 81 -18.00 -10.63 -12.75
CA GLU A 81 -17.18 -11.83 -13.03
C GLU A 81 -16.40 -11.70 -14.34
N GLU A 82 -16.99 -11.03 -15.35
CA GLU A 82 -16.34 -10.75 -16.63
C GLU A 82 -15.13 -9.83 -16.44
N PHE A 83 -15.30 -8.74 -15.66
CA PHE A 83 -14.22 -7.79 -15.44
C PHE A 83 -13.11 -8.35 -14.55
N GLN A 84 -13.44 -9.20 -13.58
CA GLN A 84 -12.44 -9.89 -12.76
C GLN A 84 -11.42 -10.67 -13.57
N LYS A 85 -11.82 -11.24 -14.72
CA LYS A 85 -10.94 -12.01 -15.61
C LYS A 85 -9.87 -11.15 -16.29
N CYS A 86 -10.12 -9.84 -16.42
CA CYS A 86 -9.25 -8.91 -17.14
C CYS A 86 -8.81 -7.69 -16.32
N VAL A 87 -9.05 -7.65 -15.00
CA VAL A 87 -8.73 -6.50 -14.15
C VAL A 87 -7.25 -6.08 -14.21
N PHE A 88 -6.35 -7.00 -14.51
CA PHE A 88 -4.92 -6.75 -14.67
C PHE A 88 -4.48 -6.57 -16.12
N GLU A 89 -5.38 -6.63 -17.09
CA GLU A 89 -5.06 -6.38 -18.49
C GLU A 89 -4.94 -4.87 -18.76
N PRO A 90 -3.98 -4.46 -19.60
CA PRO A 90 -3.85 -3.05 -20.00
C PRO A 90 -5.14 -2.53 -20.65
N PHE A 91 -5.53 -1.30 -20.29
CA PHE A 91 -6.70 -0.60 -20.80
C PHE A 91 -8.05 -1.24 -20.45
N ALA A 92 -8.07 -2.29 -19.62
CA ALA A 92 -9.31 -2.88 -19.15
C ALA A 92 -10.10 -1.87 -18.30
N GLN A 93 -11.35 -1.66 -18.66
CA GLN A 93 -12.30 -0.79 -17.94
C GLN A 93 -13.67 -1.44 -17.98
N GLU A 94 -14.36 -1.37 -16.86
CA GLU A 94 -15.72 -1.88 -16.78
C GLU A 94 -16.71 -0.81 -17.26
N HIS A 95 -17.30 -1.01 -18.41
CA HIS A 95 -18.26 -0.10 -19.05
C HIS A 95 -19.70 -0.42 -18.63
N THR A 96 -20.07 -0.09 -17.39
CA THR A 96 -21.45 -0.28 -16.93
C THR A 96 -21.98 1.00 -16.27
N GLY A 97 -22.90 1.69 -16.92
CA GLY A 97 -23.77 2.75 -16.40
C GLY A 97 -23.07 3.81 -15.54
N SER A 98 -23.28 3.79 -14.23
CA SER A 98 -22.71 4.76 -13.28
C SER A 98 -21.18 4.72 -13.13
N ARG A 99 -20.51 3.67 -13.63
CA ARG A 99 -19.05 3.52 -13.60
C ARG A 99 -18.31 4.36 -14.64
N THR A 100 -19.02 4.80 -15.69
CA THR A 100 -18.47 5.69 -16.72
C THR A 100 -18.15 7.10 -16.22
N LYS A 101 -18.65 7.50 -15.04
CA LYS A 101 -18.36 8.82 -14.45
C LYS A 101 -16.88 9.01 -14.07
N PHE A 102 -16.12 7.95 -13.94
CA PHE A 102 -14.73 8.01 -13.50
C PHE A 102 -13.79 7.52 -14.59
N ALA A 103 -13.56 8.35 -15.59
CA ALA A 103 -12.59 8.08 -16.64
C ALA A 103 -11.19 7.80 -16.02
N GLY A 104 -10.64 6.63 -16.33
CA GLY A 104 -9.28 6.24 -15.97
C GLY A 104 -8.60 5.69 -17.22
N THR A 105 -7.28 5.57 -17.20
CA THR A 105 -6.52 5.02 -18.34
C THR A 105 -6.60 3.49 -18.44
N GLY A 106 -7.10 2.79 -17.40
CA GLY A 106 -7.04 1.33 -17.32
C GLY A 106 -5.61 0.78 -17.13
N LEU A 107 -4.66 1.63 -16.74
CA LEU A 107 -3.26 1.24 -16.57
C LEU A 107 -2.84 1.04 -15.11
N GLY A 108 -3.64 1.50 -14.15
CA GLY A 108 -3.27 1.45 -12.73
C GLY A 108 -3.04 0.03 -12.21
N MET A 109 -3.96 -0.88 -12.44
CA MET A 109 -3.88 -2.26 -11.97
C MET A 109 -2.79 -3.09 -12.67
N PRO A 110 -2.63 -3.05 -14.01
CA PRO A 110 -1.50 -3.66 -14.69
C PRO A 110 -0.14 -3.18 -14.18
N ILE A 111 0.01 -1.87 -13.96
CA ILE A 111 1.24 -1.29 -13.42
C ILE A 111 1.50 -1.78 -11.99
N ALA A 112 0.48 -1.78 -11.13
CA ALA A 112 0.61 -2.27 -9.77
C ALA A 112 1.06 -3.74 -9.75
N LYS A 113 0.42 -4.62 -10.53
CA LYS A 113 0.80 -6.03 -10.66
C LYS A 113 2.25 -6.18 -11.14
N LYS A 114 2.66 -5.46 -12.18
CA LYS A 114 4.02 -5.53 -12.72
C LYS A 114 5.07 -5.09 -11.71
N LEU A 115 4.81 -4.04 -10.94
CA LEU A 115 5.71 -3.57 -9.89
C LEU A 115 5.83 -4.58 -8.74
N ILE A 116 4.72 -5.18 -8.33
CA ILE A 116 4.70 -6.22 -7.30
C ILE A 116 5.50 -7.43 -7.76
N GLU A 117 5.28 -7.92 -8.97
CA GLU A 117 6.05 -9.03 -9.56
C GLU A 117 7.55 -8.70 -9.69
N THR A 118 7.88 -7.45 -10.06
CA THR A 118 9.28 -6.97 -10.11
C THR A 118 9.96 -7.00 -8.74
N MET A 119 9.21 -6.81 -7.66
CA MET A 119 9.67 -6.94 -6.28
C MET A 119 9.63 -8.39 -5.76
N GLY A 120 9.29 -9.38 -6.59
CA GLY A 120 9.15 -10.79 -6.20
C GLY A 120 7.89 -11.09 -5.38
N GLY A 121 6.93 -10.18 -5.39
CA GLY A 121 5.69 -10.29 -4.64
C GLY A 121 4.52 -10.87 -5.45
N THR A 122 3.38 -10.95 -4.78
CA THR A 122 2.11 -11.43 -5.35
C THR A 122 0.98 -10.47 -5.01
N ILE A 123 -0.02 -10.41 -5.89
CA ILE A 123 -1.28 -9.72 -5.66
C ILE A 123 -2.43 -10.68 -5.96
N THR A 124 -3.37 -10.75 -5.04
CA THR A 124 -4.65 -11.46 -5.19
C THR A 124 -5.80 -10.54 -4.82
N PHE A 125 -7.01 -10.90 -5.22
CA PHE A 125 -8.20 -10.16 -4.82
C PHE A 125 -9.40 -11.07 -4.70
N GLU A 126 -10.36 -10.61 -3.93
CA GLU A 126 -11.73 -11.12 -3.86
C GLU A 126 -12.67 -9.95 -4.11
N SER A 127 -13.66 -10.14 -4.97
CA SER A 127 -14.63 -9.09 -5.29
C SER A 127 -15.99 -9.69 -5.62
N GLU A 128 -17.02 -9.02 -5.16
CA GLU A 128 -18.39 -9.35 -5.48
C GLU A 128 -19.11 -8.09 -5.98
N ASN A 129 -19.79 -8.22 -7.09
CA ASN A 129 -20.54 -7.10 -7.67
C ASN A 129 -21.60 -6.62 -6.69
N GLY A 130 -21.50 -5.38 -6.27
CA GLY A 130 -22.39 -4.79 -5.29
C GLY A 130 -21.91 -4.91 -3.83
N ALA A 131 -20.82 -5.59 -3.50
CA ALA A 131 -20.35 -5.78 -2.12
C ALA A 131 -18.98 -5.16 -1.81
N GLY A 132 -18.19 -4.84 -2.85
CA GLY A 132 -16.86 -4.26 -2.71
C GLY A 132 -15.74 -5.19 -3.16
N THR A 133 -14.50 -4.80 -2.84
CA THR A 133 -13.30 -5.53 -3.23
C THR A 133 -12.29 -5.60 -2.09
N THR A 134 -11.62 -6.74 -1.96
CA THR A 134 -10.47 -6.92 -1.07
C THR A 134 -9.25 -7.28 -1.90
N PHE A 135 -8.22 -6.43 -1.88
CA PHE A 135 -6.91 -6.75 -2.45
C PHE A 135 -5.95 -7.19 -1.35
N VAL A 136 -5.21 -8.27 -1.60
CA VAL A 136 -4.13 -8.77 -0.74
C VAL A 136 -2.83 -8.75 -1.53
N ILE A 137 -1.82 -8.04 -1.01
CA ILE A 137 -0.52 -7.83 -1.65
C ILE A 137 0.55 -8.34 -0.70
N ARG A 138 1.39 -9.26 -1.16
CA ARG A 138 2.53 -9.79 -0.40
C ARG A 138 3.82 -9.45 -1.11
N ILE A 139 4.73 -8.77 -0.43
CA ILE A 139 6.02 -8.37 -0.98
C ILE A 139 7.12 -8.83 -0.04
N PRO A 140 8.09 -9.65 -0.53
CA PRO A 140 9.26 -10.02 0.24
C PRO A 140 10.23 -8.85 0.32
N PHE A 141 10.85 -8.66 1.49
CA PHE A 141 11.88 -7.66 1.73
C PHE A 141 13.07 -8.28 2.43
N LYS A 142 14.25 -7.75 2.13
CA LYS A 142 15.45 -8.02 2.91
C LYS A 142 15.44 -7.13 4.15
N ILE A 143 15.76 -7.70 5.33
CA ILE A 143 15.86 -6.97 6.59
C ILE A 143 17.19 -6.20 6.62
N ASP A 144 17.18 -4.91 6.97
CA ASP A 144 18.42 -4.14 7.20
C ASP A 144 18.93 -4.39 8.62
N LEU A 145 19.73 -5.46 8.78
CA LEU A 145 20.34 -5.83 10.04
C LEU A 145 21.42 -4.83 10.54
N ASN A 146 21.78 -3.83 9.73
CA ASN A 146 22.79 -2.83 10.08
C ASN A 146 22.19 -1.46 10.46
N SER A 147 20.89 -1.33 10.44
CA SER A 147 20.19 -0.07 10.74
C SER A 147 20.44 0.39 12.18
N ASP A 148 20.36 -0.53 13.15
CA ASP A 148 20.55 -0.23 14.57
C ASP A 148 21.94 0.31 14.87
N LYS A 149 22.98 -0.23 14.16
CA LYS A 149 24.35 0.27 14.27
C LYS A 149 24.56 1.66 13.68
N ARG A 150 23.67 2.10 12.78
CA ARG A 150 23.73 3.45 12.18
C ARG A 150 23.06 4.50 13.06
N GLU A 151 21.98 4.13 13.75
CA GLU A 151 21.32 5.01 14.71
C GLU A 151 22.19 5.29 15.92
N GLU A 152 22.83 4.26 16.52
CA GLU A 152 23.78 4.44 17.62
C GLU A 152 24.97 5.36 17.25
N LYS A 153 25.46 5.31 16.00
CA LYS A 153 26.53 6.19 15.53
C LYS A 153 26.08 7.63 15.31
N LYS A 154 24.83 7.87 14.96
CA LYS A 154 24.29 9.23 14.84
C LYS A 154 24.14 9.91 16.21
N ASP A 155 23.59 9.21 17.18
CA ASP A 155 23.41 9.74 18.53
C ASP A 155 24.77 10.07 19.21
N VAL A 156 25.82 9.29 18.92
CA VAL A 156 27.19 9.56 19.41
C VAL A 156 27.83 10.75 18.69
N SER A 157 27.51 11.02 17.42
CA SER A 157 28.04 12.17 16.68
C SER A 157 27.37 13.49 17.07
N ASP A 158 26.09 13.49 17.32
CA ASP A 158 25.35 14.68 17.75
C ASP A 158 25.58 15.02 19.24
N GLY A 159 25.92 14.03 20.06
CA GLY A 159 26.27 14.24 21.48
C GLY A 159 27.62 14.90 21.72
N LYS A 160 28.50 15.04 20.71
CA LYS A 160 29.83 15.68 20.85
C LYS A 160 29.88 17.18 20.54
N SER A 161 28.77 17.79 20.10
CA SER A 161 28.76 19.21 19.68
C SER A 161 28.26 20.20 20.75
N ILE A 162 27.97 19.78 21.99
CA ILE A 162 27.47 20.69 23.05
C ILE A 162 28.39 20.70 24.28
N LYS A 163 29.71 20.72 24.07
CA LYS A 163 30.66 21.10 25.11
C LYS A 163 31.62 22.13 24.55
N GLY A 164 31.30 23.40 24.70
CA GLY A 164 32.23 24.48 24.37
C GLY A 164 31.60 25.81 23.99
N MET A 165 30.55 26.26 24.73
CA MET A 165 30.18 27.67 24.67
C MET A 165 30.27 28.27 26.08
N HIS A 166 31.44 28.79 26.39
CA HIS A 166 31.66 29.70 27.52
C HIS A 166 30.90 30.99 27.25
N ILE A 167 29.95 31.27 28.09
CA ILE A 167 29.33 32.61 28.24
C ILE A 167 30.34 33.49 28.96
N LEU A 168 30.86 34.50 28.28
CA LEU A 168 31.49 35.64 28.91
C LEU A 168 30.64 36.89 28.67
N ARG A 169 30.09 37.39 29.78
CA ARG A 169 29.61 38.74 30.15
C ARG A 169 29.06 39.63 29.03
#